data_dd949660489b5b82d399cc5b03f23ca8
#
_entry.id   dd949660489b5b82d399cc5b03f23ca8
#
_cell.length_a   1.000
_cell.length_b   1.000
_cell.length_c   1.000
_cell.angle_alpha   90.00
_cell.angle_beta   90.00
_cell.angle_gamma   90.00
#
_symmetry.space_group_name_H-M   'P 1'
#
loop_
_entity.id
_entity.type
_entity.pdbx_description
1 polymer ?
#
loop_
_entity_poly.entity_id
_entity_poly.type
_entity_poly.pdbx_seq_one_letter_code
_entity_poly.pdbx_strand_id
1 'polypeptide(L)'
;MKTLFSKAKLGKLRNFLSLLLIMGCYVIYQRFLVVSYYDIGLFIIVTVVAILYDKLIASKGFDAIVNNACICWTVVGLSLVLRSYYLPEKIYKVPLDGFSTFRVDHIYFSFKGRSFKRSFSLSDYALSDSCKQYDVELYLKEPLPTVYYISGMSLCKKENVSK
;
A
#
# COMPACT_ATOMS: atom_id res chain seq x y z
N MET A 1 -33.68 27.64 16.65
CA MET A 1 -33.86 26.23 16.25
C MET A 1 -33.01 25.73 15.07
N LYS A 2 -32.21 26.57 14.42
CA LYS A 2 -31.37 26.19 13.27
C LYS A 2 -29.98 25.63 13.62
N THR A 3 -29.50 25.73 14.85
CA THR A 3 -28.12 25.38 15.24
C THR A 3 -27.92 23.94 15.73
N LEU A 4 -28.96 23.26 16.18
CA LEU A 4 -28.87 21.87 16.68
C LEU A 4 -28.77 20.82 15.57
N PHE A 5 -29.33 21.09 14.40
CA PHE A 5 -29.25 20.20 13.24
C PHE A 5 -27.86 20.16 12.61
N SER A 6 -27.02 21.14 12.91
CA SER A 6 -25.67 21.29 12.36
C SER A 6 -24.65 20.33 13.01
N LYS A 7 -24.66 20.22 14.36
CA LYS A 7 -23.57 19.47 15.06
C LYS A 7 -23.61 17.96 14.85
N ALA A 8 -24.79 17.34 14.87
CA ALA A 8 -24.91 15.88 14.65
C ALA A 8 -24.60 15.48 13.19
N LYS A 9 -25.02 16.29 12.22
CA LYS A 9 -24.66 16.07 10.80
C LYS A 9 -23.17 16.29 10.57
N LEU A 10 -22.56 17.29 11.20
CA LEU A 10 -21.14 17.57 11.09
C LEU A 10 -20.29 16.42 11.69
N GLY A 11 -20.73 15.83 12.82
CA GLY A 11 -20.09 14.68 13.43
C GLY A 11 -20.12 13.43 12.52
N LYS A 12 -21.29 13.14 11.93
CA LYS A 12 -21.41 12.01 10.96
C LYS A 12 -20.56 12.23 9.71
N LEU A 13 -20.54 13.45 9.16
CA LEU A 13 -19.71 13.79 8.01
C LEU A 13 -18.23 13.64 8.33
N ARG A 14 -17.78 14.10 9.49
CA ARG A 14 -16.39 13.94 9.95
C ARG A 14 -15.98 12.48 10.05
N ASN A 15 -16.82 11.64 10.67
CA ASN A 15 -16.53 10.20 10.80
C ASN A 15 -16.49 9.50 9.43
N PHE A 16 -17.36 9.88 8.50
CA PHE A 16 -17.35 9.38 7.14
C PHE A 16 -16.07 9.78 6.39
N LEU A 17 -15.65 11.05 6.50
CA LEU A 17 -14.39 11.52 5.90
C LEU A 17 -13.16 10.81 6.48
N SER A 18 -13.15 10.56 7.80
CA SER A 18 -12.09 9.78 8.45
C SER A 18 -11.99 8.37 7.88
N LEU A 19 -13.13 7.70 7.71
CA LEU A 19 -13.17 6.36 7.13
C LEU A 19 -12.64 6.36 5.68
N LEU A 20 -13.04 7.34 4.88
CA LEU A 20 -12.54 7.49 3.51
C LEU A 20 -11.03 7.74 3.47
N LEU A 21 -10.49 8.54 4.38
CA LEU A 21 -9.05 8.79 4.48
C LEU A 21 -8.30 7.51 4.85
N ILE A 22 -8.79 6.74 5.82
CA ILE A 22 -8.16 5.47 6.21
C ILE A 22 -8.17 4.49 5.04
N MET A 23 -9.30 4.35 4.33
CA MET A 23 -9.40 3.51 3.15
C MET A 23 -8.49 4.00 2.02
N GLY A 24 -8.41 5.31 1.80
CA GLY A 24 -7.52 5.93 0.83
C GLY A 24 -6.05 5.63 1.12
N CYS A 25 -5.61 5.81 2.37
CA CYS A 25 -4.29 5.44 2.83
C CYS A 25 -4.00 3.96 2.55
N TYR A 26 -4.91 3.07 2.92
CA TYR A 26 -4.74 1.63 2.71
C TYR A 26 -4.55 1.30 1.23
N VAL A 27 -5.40 1.83 0.34
CA VAL A 27 -5.31 1.60 -1.11
C VAL A 27 -3.99 2.12 -1.68
N ILE A 28 -3.56 3.32 -1.27
CA ILE A 28 -2.30 3.91 -1.72
C ILE A 28 -1.13 3.03 -1.30
N TYR A 29 -1.07 2.63 -0.03
CA TYR A 29 0.06 1.86 0.50
C TYR A 29 0.10 0.41 0.03
N GLN A 30 -1.03 -0.16 -0.41
CA GLN A 30 -1.04 -1.45 -1.09
C GLN A 30 -0.26 -1.47 -2.42
N ARG A 31 -0.04 -0.30 -3.02
CA ARG A 31 0.77 -0.14 -4.24
C ARG A 31 2.27 -0.05 -3.98
N PHE A 32 2.71 -0.02 -2.72
CA PHE A 32 4.12 0.09 -2.39
C PHE A 32 4.70 -1.20 -1.83
N LEU A 33 5.92 -1.52 -2.24
CA LEU A 33 6.78 -2.55 -1.61
C LEU A 33 7.86 -1.83 -0.81
N VAL A 34 7.82 -1.97 0.51
CA VAL A 34 8.84 -1.42 1.41
C VAL A 34 9.79 -2.54 1.81
N VAL A 35 11.03 -2.46 1.36
CA VAL A 35 12.03 -3.53 1.53
C VAL A 35 12.87 -3.33 2.78
N SER A 36 13.19 -2.08 3.14
CA SER A 36 14.03 -1.78 4.30
C SER A 36 13.24 -1.64 5.60
N TYR A 37 13.81 -2.12 6.71
CA TYR A 37 13.27 -1.87 8.04
C TYR A 37 13.43 -0.40 8.47
N TYR A 38 14.44 0.30 7.94
CA TYR A 38 14.64 1.72 8.21
C TYR A 38 13.46 2.58 7.70
N ASP A 39 12.89 2.21 6.56
CA ASP A 39 11.73 2.92 6.02
C ASP A 39 10.49 2.72 6.91
N ILE A 40 10.31 1.52 7.48
CA ILE A 40 9.26 1.26 8.47
C ILE A 40 9.50 2.12 9.72
N GLY A 41 10.75 2.24 10.17
CA GLY A 41 11.13 3.12 11.27
C GLY A 41 10.78 4.59 10.98
N LEU A 42 11.09 5.09 9.79
CA LEU A 42 10.70 6.43 9.36
C LEU A 42 9.18 6.63 9.42
N PHE A 43 8.42 5.64 8.96
CA PHE A 43 6.97 5.66 9.06
C PHE A 43 6.49 5.76 10.51
N ILE A 44 7.05 5.00 11.42
CA ILE A 44 6.74 5.06 12.84
C ILE A 44 7.08 6.44 13.40
N ILE A 45 8.24 6.98 13.10
CA ILE A 45 8.69 8.30 13.56
C ILE A 45 7.72 9.39 13.11
N VAL A 46 7.33 9.43 11.84
CA VAL A 46 6.38 10.42 11.31
C VAL A 46 5.03 10.33 12.05
N THR A 47 4.56 9.11 12.32
CA THR A 47 3.32 8.90 13.08
C THR A 47 3.44 9.42 14.51
N VAL A 48 4.54 9.09 15.19
CA VAL A 48 4.80 9.55 16.56
C VAL A 48 4.90 11.08 16.62
N VAL A 49 5.61 11.70 15.67
CA VAL A 49 5.71 13.17 15.58
C VAL A 49 4.34 13.81 15.36
N ALA A 50 3.51 13.26 14.48
CA ALA A 50 2.15 13.76 14.26
C ALA A 50 1.29 13.67 15.53
N ILE A 51 1.38 12.56 16.28
CA ILE A 51 0.67 12.37 17.55
C ILE A 51 1.16 13.35 18.63
N LEU A 52 2.47 13.53 18.74
CA LEU A 52 3.06 14.46 19.72
C LEU A 52 2.70 15.90 19.40
N TYR A 53 2.73 16.28 18.14
CA TYR A 53 2.32 17.61 17.68
C TYR A 53 0.87 17.92 18.10
N ASP A 54 -0.06 17.00 17.86
CA ASP A 54 -1.47 17.18 18.24
C ASP A 54 -1.69 17.24 19.73
N LYS A 55 -0.98 16.41 20.51
CA LYS A 55 -1.09 16.43 21.99
C LYS A 55 -0.53 17.71 22.60
N LEU A 56 0.62 18.20 22.08
CA LEU A 56 1.32 19.33 22.68
C LEU A 56 0.76 20.69 22.25
N ILE A 57 0.29 20.80 20.99
CA ILE A 57 -0.09 22.09 20.40
C ILE A 57 -1.60 22.25 20.30
N ALA A 58 -2.35 21.19 20.02
CA ALA A 58 -3.75 21.29 19.66
C ALA A 58 -4.75 20.85 20.73
N SER A 59 -4.31 20.18 21.81
CA SER A 59 -5.17 19.65 22.91
C SER A 59 -6.44 18.95 22.43
N LYS A 60 -6.40 18.31 21.27
CA LYS A 60 -7.57 17.71 20.61
C LYS A 60 -7.77 16.28 21.06
N GLY A 61 -9.02 15.80 20.99
CA GLY A 61 -9.38 14.43 21.31
C GLY A 61 -8.73 13.41 20.34
N PHE A 62 -8.72 12.15 20.75
CA PHE A 62 -8.11 11.03 20.03
C PHE A 62 -8.50 10.95 18.54
N ASP A 63 -9.75 11.22 18.19
CA ASP A 63 -10.23 11.21 16.81
C ASP A 63 -9.53 12.23 15.93
N ALA A 64 -9.17 13.39 16.48
CA ALA A 64 -8.45 14.43 15.73
C ALA A 64 -7.02 14.02 15.46
N ILE A 65 -6.37 13.34 16.42
CA ILE A 65 -5.00 12.81 16.28
C ILE A 65 -4.94 11.79 15.14
N VAL A 66 -5.88 10.83 15.14
CA VAL A 66 -5.95 9.80 14.09
C VAL A 66 -6.19 10.43 12.72
N ASN A 67 -7.09 11.42 12.62
CA ASN A 67 -7.36 12.10 11.35
C ASN A 67 -6.14 12.83 10.81
N ASN A 68 -5.42 13.55 11.66
CA ASN A 68 -4.23 14.28 11.22
C ASN A 68 -3.10 13.34 10.80
N ALA A 69 -2.91 12.22 11.51
CA ALA A 69 -1.97 11.18 11.11
C ALA A 69 -2.36 10.61 9.73
N CYS A 70 -3.64 10.29 9.50
CA CYS A 70 -4.11 9.80 8.20
C CYS A 70 -3.94 10.83 7.09
N ILE A 71 -4.16 12.13 7.36
CA ILE A 71 -3.92 13.20 6.38
C ILE A 71 -2.44 13.26 6.01
N CYS A 72 -1.54 13.29 7.00
CA CYS A 72 -0.10 13.29 6.76
C CYS A 72 0.33 12.10 5.89
N TRP A 73 -0.16 10.91 6.22
CA TRP A 73 0.13 9.69 5.46
C TRP A 73 -0.41 9.73 4.05
N THR A 74 -1.63 10.27 3.86
CA THR A 74 -2.21 10.41 2.52
C THR A 74 -1.37 11.37 1.68
N VAL A 75 -0.93 12.50 2.24
CA VAL A 75 -0.09 13.47 1.55
C VAL A 75 1.26 12.86 1.17
N VAL A 76 1.91 12.15 2.09
CA VAL A 76 3.17 11.44 1.81
C VAL A 76 2.97 10.41 0.71
N GLY A 77 1.94 9.55 0.83
CA GLY A 77 1.65 8.52 -0.17
C GLY A 77 1.38 9.10 -1.56
N LEU A 78 0.56 10.16 -1.65
CA LEU A 78 0.28 10.84 -2.91
C LEU A 78 1.54 11.50 -3.50
N SER A 79 2.39 12.10 -2.67
CA SER A 79 3.66 12.67 -3.13
C SER A 79 4.58 11.60 -3.72
N LEU A 80 4.64 10.42 -3.10
CA LEU A 80 5.40 9.28 -3.64
C LEU A 80 4.81 8.74 -4.95
N VAL A 81 3.48 8.67 -5.06
CA VAL A 81 2.81 8.28 -6.31
C VAL A 81 3.12 9.29 -7.42
N LEU A 82 2.97 10.59 -7.13
CA LEU A 82 3.29 11.66 -8.10
C LEU A 82 4.75 11.59 -8.55
N ARG A 83 5.67 11.42 -7.61
CA ARG A 83 7.09 11.25 -7.94
C ARG A 83 7.32 10.03 -8.83
N SER A 84 6.62 8.92 -8.56
CA SER A 84 6.73 7.69 -9.36
C SER A 84 6.32 7.91 -10.82
N TYR A 85 5.45 8.87 -11.10
CA TYR A 85 5.03 9.16 -12.48
C TYR A 85 6.20 9.59 -13.38
N TYR A 86 7.18 10.29 -12.82
CA TYR A 86 8.33 10.82 -13.55
C TYR A 86 9.55 9.88 -13.55
N LEU A 87 9.46 8.73 -12.86
CA LEU A 87 10.57 7.80 -12.76
C LEU A 87 10.48 6.70 -13.83
N PRO A 88 11.64 6.21 -14.31
CA PRO A 88 11.67 5.09 -15.22
C PRO A 88 11.15 3.82 -14.54
N GLU A 89 10.45 3.03 -15.31
CA GLU A 89 9.96 1.72 -14.89
C GLU A 89 11.06 0.67 -15.08
N LYS A 90 11.20 -0.20 -14.08
CA LYS A 90 12.10 -1.35 -14.11
C LYS A 90 11.29 -2.62 -13.95
N ILE A 91 11.60 -3.62 -14.77
CA ILE A 91 10.94 -4.93 -14.71
C ILE A 91 11.82 -5.88 -13.89
N TYR A 92 11.19 -6.51 -12.90
CA TYR A 92 11.84 -7.54 -12.08
C TYR A 92 11.05 -8.84 -12.20
N LYS A 93 11.76 -9.92 -12.48
CA LYS A 93 11.19 -11.29 -12.47
C LYS A 93 11.53 -11.94 -11.14
N VAL A 94 10.51 -12.36 -10.41
CA VAL A 94 10.66 -13.05 -9.14
C VAL A 94 9.84 -14.34 -9.14
N PRO A 95 10.30 -15.41 -8.47
CA PRO A 95 9.56 -16.65 -8.43
C PRO A 95 8.22 -16.46 -7.72
N LEU A 96 7.18 -17.14 -8.22
CA LEU A 96 5.91 -17.26 -7.53
C LEU A 96 6.05 -18.27 -6.40
N ASP A 97 5.96 -17.80 -5.15
CA ASP A 97 6.08 -18.65 -3.96
C ASP A 97 4.78 -19.43 -3.67
N GLY A 98 3.62 -18.86 -4.03
CA GLY A 98 2.33 -19.47 -3.83
C GLY A 98 1.17 -18.60 -4.30
N PHE A 99 -0.03 -19.14 -4.26
CA PHE A 99 -1.26 -18.41 -4.51
C PHE A 99 -2.39 -18.89 -3.59
N SER A 100 -3.43 -18.09 -3.45
CA SER A 100 -4.65 -18.43 -2.71
C SER A 100 -5.84 -17.83 -3.42
N THR A 101 -6.90 -18.63 -3.59
CA THR A 101 -8.14 -18.25 -4.29
C THR A 101 -9.33 -18.09 -3.32
N PHE A 102 -9.08 -18.03 -2.00
CA PHE A 102 -10.14 -17.89 -1.02
C PHE A 102 -10.66 -16.44 -0.97
N ARG A 103 -11.91 -16.19 -1.35
CA ARG A 103 -12.64 -14.91 -1.43
C ARG A 103 -12.05 -13.87 -2.39
N VAL A 104 -10.76 -13.67 -2.33
CA VAL A 104 -10.00 -12.78 -3.21
C VAL A 104 -8.73 -13.51 -3.59
N ASP A 105 -8.41 -13.50 -4.87
CA ASP A 105 -7.19 -14.11 -5.36
C ASP A 105 -5.97 -13.34 -4.88
N HIS A 106 -5.01 -14.06 -4.35
CA HIS A 106 -3.75 -13.51 -3.87
C HIS A 106 -2.58 -14.31 -4.41
N ILE A 107 -1.50 -13.60 -4.71
CA ILE A 107 -0.20 -14.19 -5.00
C ILE A 107 0.77 -13.87 -3.88
N TYR A 108 1.71 -14.79 -3.66
CA TYR A 108 2.80 -14.68 -2.72
C TYR A 108 4.11 -14.73 -3.48
N PHE A 109 5.00 -13.80 -3.22
CA PHE A 109 6.31 -13.76 -3.84
C PHE A 109 7.33 -13.11 -2.91
N SER A 110 8.61 -13.43 -3.12
CA SER A 110 9.73 -12.85 -2.37
C SER A 110 10.48 -11.87 -3.23
N PHE A 111 10.67 -10.64 -2.74
CA PHE A 111 11.43 -9.60 -3.42
C PHE A 111 12.45 -8.97 -2.47
N LYS A 112 13.73 -8.98 -2.86
CA LYS A 112 14.84 -8.46 -2.06
C LYS A 112 14.86 -8.97 -0.61
N GLY A 113 14.63 -10.28 -0.43
CA GLY A 113 14.67 -10.93 0.87
C GLY A 113 13.42 -10.75 1.75
N ARG A 114 12.34 -10.17 1.22
CA ARG A 114 11.05 -10.05 1.91
C ARG A 114 9.94 -10.72 1.14
N SER A 115 9.04 -11.37 1.88
CA SER A 115 7.84 -11.98 1.34
C SER A 115 6.70 -10.96 1.29
N PHE A 116 6.00 -10.94 0.18
CA PHE A 116 4.86 -10.06 -0.07
C PHE A 116 3.64 -10.88 -0.46
N LYS A 117 2.48 -10.37 -0.05
CA LYS A 117 1.17 -10.84 -0.47
C LYS A 117 0.47 -9.71 -1.22
N ARG A 118 -0.06 -10.01 -2.42
CA ARG A 118 -0.79 -9.02 -3.23
C ARG A 118 -2.03 -9.65 -3.84
N SER A 119 -3.10 -8.86 -3.91
CA SER A 119 -4.29 -9.23 -4.67
C SER A 119 -3.96 -9.22 -6.15
N PHE A 120 -4.36 -10.29 -6.86
CA PHE A 120 -4.10 -10.47 -8.28
C PHE A 120 -5.19 -11.35 -8.86
N SER A 121 -5.77 -10.97 -10.00
CA SER A 121 -6.78 -11.81 -10.66
C SER A 121 -6.10 -13.01 -11.30
N LEU A 122 -6.53 -14.20 -10.90
CA LEU A 122 -6.02 -15.46 -11.41
C LEU A 122 -6.90 -16.09 -12.48
N SER A 123 -8.04 -15.44 -12.82
CA SER A 123 -9.04 -15.96 -13.77
C SER A 123 -8.48 -16.31 -15.15
N ASP A 124 -7.44 -15.60 -15.57
CA ASP A 124 -6.86 -15.73 -16.91
C ASP A 124 -5.69 -16.72 -16.95
N TYR A 125 -5.36 -17.32 -15.80
CA TYR A 125 -4.23 -18.22 -15.66
C TYR A 125 -4.72 -19.62 -15.26
N ALA A 126 -4.41 -20.62 -16.10
CA ALA A 126 -4.60 -22.04 -15.75
C ALA A 126 -3.51 -22.43 -14.74
N LEU A 127 -3.65 -22.00 -13.50
CA LEU A 127 -2.78 -22.41 -12.40
C LEU A 127 -3.12 -23.84 -12.01
N SER A 128 -2.65 -24.80 -12.79
CA SER A 128 -2.56 -26.18 -12.34
C SER A 128 -1.53 -26.26 -11.22
N ASP A 129 -1.65 -27.20 -10.33
CA ASP A 129 -1.00 -27.43 -9.02
C ASP A 129 0.47 -27.04 -8.79
N SER A 130 1.16 -26.39 -9.72
CA SER A 130 2.57 -26.09 -9.61
C SER A 130 2.88 -24.58 -9.79
N CYS A 131 2.87 -23.84 -8.68
CA CYS A 131 3.38 -22.44 -8.63
C CYS A 131 4.80 -22.32 -9.20
N LYS A 132 5.58 -23.41 -9.14
CA LYS A 132 7.00 -23.45 -9.57
C LYS A 132 7.21 -23.15 -11.05
N GLN A 133 6.16 -23.26 -11.88
CA GLN A 133 6.24 -23.00 -13.32
C GLN A 133 6.03 -21.54 -13.69
N TYR A 134 5.73 -20.68 -12.72
CA TYR A 134 5.44 -19.29 -12.97
C TYR A 134 6.41 -18.37 -12.22
N ASP A 135 6.74 -17.27 -12.87
CA ASP A 135 7.39 -16.12 -12.29
C ASP A 135 6.42 -14.94 -12.26
N VAL A 136 6.59 -14.07 -11.29
CA VAL A 136 5.88 -12.80 -11.21
C VAL A 136 6.74 -11.73 -11.84
N GLU A 137 6.28 -11.09 -12.89
CA GLU A 137 6.88 -9.88 -13.43
C GLU A 137 6.33 -8.68 -12.70
N LEU A 138 7.20 -7.97 -12.02
CA LEU A 138 6.89 -6.76 -11.26
C LEU A 138 7.37 -5.55 -12.07
N TYR A 139 6.46 -4.67 -12.40
CA TYR A 139 6.75 -3.37 -13.01
C TYR A 139 6.88 -2.35 -11.90
N LEU A 140 8.11 -1.97 -11.57
CA LEU A 140 8.42 -1.18 -10.37
C LEU A 140 9.06 0.16 -10.72
N LYS A 141 8.68 1.18 -9.96
CA LYS A 141 9.33 2.49 -9.93
C LYS A 141 9.83 2.75 -8.52
N GLU A 142 11.00 3.36 -8.38
CA GLU A 142 11.66 3.55 -7.09
C GLU A 142 11.63 5.02 -6.66
N PRO A 143 10.52 5.51 -6.06
CA PRO A 143 10.41 6.91 -5.63
C PRO A 143 11.34 7.27 -4.48
N LEU A 144 11.73 6.32 -3.66
CA LEU A 144 12.75 6.44 -2.61
C LEU A 144 13.62 5.19 -2.62
N PRO A 145 14.86 5.25 -2.15
CA PRO A 145 15.69 4.06 -1.96
C PRO A 145 14.91 3.02 -1.15
N THR A 146 14.89 1.77 -1.61
CA THR A 146 14.19 0.64 -0.97
C THR A 146 12.66 0.70 -0.88
N VAL A 147 12.02 1.76 -1.41
CA VAL A 147 10.56 1.89 -1.54
C VAL A 147 10.21 1.79 -3.02
N TYR A 148 9.40 0.81 -3.38
CA TYR A 148 9.04 0.51 -4.77
C TYR A 148 7.53 0.71 -4.97
N TYR A 149 7.17 1.51 -5.97
CA TYR A 149 5.78 1.65 -6.41
C TYR A 149 5.49 0.61 -7.50
N ILE A 150 4.45 -0.19 -7.30
CA ILE A 150 3.99 -1.19 -8.26
C ILE A 150 3.11 -0.49 -9.29
N SER A 151 3.62 -0.32 -10.51
CA SER A 151 2.86 0.19 -11.65
C SER A 151 2.03 -0.91 -12.31
N GLY A 152 2.55 -2.14 -12.32
CA GLY A 152 1.87 -3.33 -12.85
C GLY A 152 2.46 -4.63 -12.31
N MET A 153 1.70 -5.71 -12.48
CA MET A 153 2.15 -7.08 -12.20
C MET A 153 1.56 -8.00 -13.25
N SER A 154 2.34 -8.98 -13.69
CA SER A 154 1.89 -10.07 -14.54
C SER A 154 2.50 -11.40 -14.11
N LEU A 155 1.88 -12.51 -14.47
CA LEU A 155 2.45 -13.84 -14.30
C LEU A 155 2.98 -14.30 -15.66
N CYS A 156 4.21 -14.74 -15.68
CA CYS A 156 4.80 -15.36 -16.86
C CYS A 156 5.17 -16.81 -16.57
N LYS A 157 4.93 -17.67 -17.54
CA LYS A 157 5.38 -19.05 -17.47
C LYS A 157 6.90 -19.08 -17.64
N LYS A 158 7.61 -19.82 -16.78
CA LYS A 158 9.04 -20.02 -16.91
C LYS A 158 9.32 -20.65 -18.26
N GLU A 159 10.20 -20.05 -19.05
CA GLU A 159 10.73 -20.71 -20.21
C GLU A 159 11.49 -21.95 -19.73
N ASN A 160 11.03 -23.13 -20.16
CA ASN A 160 11.79 -24.35 -19.97
C ASN A 160 13.06 -24.17 -20.79
N VAL A 161 14.14 -23.77 -20.14
CA VAL A 161 15.48 -23.91 -20.72
C VAL A 161 15.72 -25.42 -20.83
N SER A 162 15.32 -25.98 -21.96
CA SER A 162 15.72 -27.34 -22.34
C SER A 162 17.24 -27.36 -22.38
N LYS A 163 17.84 -28.03 -21.39
CA LYS A 163 19.23 -28.40 -21.42
C LYS A 163 19.45 -29.51 -22.45
#